data_3f33d436564f9216119dce4dd486758f
#
_entry.id   3f33d436564f9216119dce4dd486758f
#
_cell.length_a   1.000
_cell.length_b   1.000
_cell.length_c   1.000
_cell.angle_alpha   90.00
_cell.angle_beta   90.00
_cell.angle_gamma   90.00
#
_symmetry.space_group_name_H-M   'P 1'
#
loop_
_entity.id
_entity.type
_entity.pdbx_description
1 polymer ?
#
loop_
_entity_poly.entity_id
_entity_poly.type
_entity_poly.pdbx_seq_one_letter_code
_entity_poly.pdbx_strand_id
1 'polypeptide(L)'
;MLPNVTDTSHGAWRRLVSVQFPTLFKETPVHPNERPLDDRLDQKIQRWGDALLTYMLTGGYQRAETHGLHIPTSVTLTTSEYRTESDFYHDYFNERIVKTTVPTDRVTWVNMWVDFYHWFRRSHGHEHLPKKVEARKRFELEHFKHKLKSGEWTGFSLPSHCSAAN
;
A
#
# COMPACT_ATOMS: atom_id res chain seq x y z
N MET A 1 -0.03 13.05 2.80
CA MET A 1 -0.14 11.67 3.31
C MET A 1 -1.13 10.94 2.41
N LEU A 2 -0.76 9.78 1.87
CA LEU A 2 -1.67 8.97 1.05
C LEU A 2 -2.72 8.31 1.96
N PRO A 3 -3.95 8.10 1.49
CA PRO A 3 -5.00 7.46 2.28
C PRO A 3 -4.65 5.99 2.56
N ASN A 4 -5.05 5.47 3.71
CA ASN A 4 -4.83 4.07 4.02
C ASN A 4 -5.76 3.19 3.16
N VAL A 5 -5.18 2.24 2.42
CA VAL A 5 -5.93 1.30 1.58
C VAL A 5 -6.15 0.01 2.36
N THR A 6 -7.36 -0.19 2.83
CA THR A 6 -7.75 -1.38 3.60
C THR A 6 -8.00 -2.62 2.73
N ASP A 7 -8.39 -2.41 1.47
CA ASP A 7 -8.56 -3.50 0.49
C ASP A 7 -7.22 -3.78 -0.21
N THR A 8 -6.51 -4.79 0.27
CA THR A 8 -5.23 -5.24 -0.29
C THR A 8 -5.38 -6.21 -1.47
N SER A 9 -6.60 -6.39 -2.00
CA SER A 9 -6.85 -7.28 -3.13
C SER A 9 -6.20 -6.78 -4.43
N HIS A 10 -5.82 -7.71 -5.30
CA HIS A 10 -5.31 -7.37 -6.63
C HIS A 10 -6.33 -6.54 -7.44
N GLY A 11 -7.63 -6.78 -7.21
CA GLY A 11 -8.71 -6.05 -7.88
C GLY A 11 -8.76 -4.56 -7.52
N ALA A 12 -8.46 -4.20 -6.27
CA ALA A 12 -8.36 -2.83 -5.82
C ALA A 12 -7.10 -2.16 -6.40
N TRP A 13 -5.94 -2.79 -6.25
CA TRP A 13 -4.66 -2.22 -6.65
C TRP A 13 -4.50 -1.98 -8.15
N ARG A 14 -5.12 -2.77 -9.03
CA ARG A 14 -5.08 -2.48 -10.46
C ARG A 14 -5.91 -1.25 -10.89
N ARG A 15 -6.72 -0.69 -9.99
CA ARG A 15 -7.54 0.51 -10.22
C ARG A 15 -6.96 1.75 -9.56
N LEU A 16 -5.98 1.57 -8.68
CA LEU A 16 -5.31 2.66 -7.98
C LEU A 16 -4.05 3.05 -8.73
N VAL A 17 -3.91 4.34 -8.92
CA VAL A 17 -2.74 4.94 -9.56
C VAL A 17 -2.30 6.11 -8.69
N SER A 18 -1.07 6.05 -8.19
CA SER A 18 -0.47 7.12 -7.38
C SER A 18 0.38 8.04 -8.26
N VAL A 19 -0.04 9.29 -8.37
CA VAL A 19 0.70 10.33 -9.10
C VAL A 19 1.27 11.32 -8.10
N GLN A 20 2.58 11.47 -8.09
CA GLN A 20 3.27 12.44 -7.24
C GLN A 20 3.32 13.81 -7.89
N PHE A 21 3.05 14.85 -7.09
CA PHE A 21 3.26 16.25 -7.45
C PHE A 21 4.39 16.81 -6.56
N PRO A 22 5.67 16.68 -6.97
CA PRO A 22 6.80 17.00 -6.12
C PRO A 22 7.03 18.50 -5.94
N THR A 23 6.39 19.34 -6.74
CA THR A 23 6.55 20.79 -6.67
C THR A 23 5.72 21.36 -5.51
N LEU A 24 6.38 22.08 -4.64
CA LEU A 24 5.75 22.82 -3.53
C LEU A 24 5.65 24.30 -3.91
N PHE A 25 4.49 24.90 -3.68
CA PHE A 25 4.28 26.34 -3.89
C PHE A 25 4.35 27.07 -2.55
N LYS A 26 5.25 28.04 -2.45
CA LYS A 26 5.51 28.83 -1.24
C LYS A 26 5.62 30.31 -1.54
N GLU A 27 5.36 31.15 -0.58
CA GLU A 27 5.57 32.60 -0.70
C GLU A 27 7.04 32.92 -0.99
N THR A 28 7.96 32.23 -0.31
CA THR A 28 9.40 32.41 -0.48
C THR A 28 10.05 31.04 -0.78
N PRO A 29 10.19 30.66 -2.05
CA PRO A 29 10.85 29.43 -2.44
C PRO A 29 12.35 29.48 -2.20
N VAL A 30 12.91 28.43 -1.58
CA VAL A 30 14.35 28.31 -1.27
C VAL A 30 14.96 27.08 -1.95
N HIS A 31 14.17 26.01 -2.13
CA HIS A 31 14.65 24.74 -2.67
C HIS A 31 14.34 24.56 -4.17
N PRO A 32 15.09 23.72 -4.90
CA PRO A 32 14.91 23.53 -6.35
C PRO A 32 13.51 23.04 -6.77
N ASN A 33 12.82 22.30 -5.87
CA ASN A 33 11.45 21.79 -6.09
C ASN A 33 10.37 22.77 -5.63
N GLU A 34 10.73 23.93 -5.13
CA GLU A 34 9.80 24.97 -4.70
C GLU A 34 9.57 26.00 -5.82
N ARG A 35 8.37 26.52 -5.88
CA ARG A 35 7.96 27.57 -6.82
C ARG A 35 7.19 28.65 -6.07
N PRO A 36 7.22 29.90 -6.54
CA PRO A 36 6.44 30.96 -5.92
C PRO A 36 4.95 30.66 -6.01
N LEU A 37 4.25 30.97 -4.91
CA LEU A 37 2.79 30.91 -4.85
C LEU A 37 2.22 31.94 -5.84
N ASP A 38 1.16 31.56 -6.54
CA ASP A 38 0.44 32.48 -7.44
C ASP A 38 -0.91 32.82 -6.83
N ASP A 39 -1.02 33.99 -6.20
CA ASP A 39 -2.24 34.46 -5.54
C ASP A 39 -3.44 34.64 -6.48
N ARG A 40 -3.17 34.65 -7.80
CA ARG A 40 -4.22 34.80 -8.83
C ARG A 40 -4.53 33.48 -9.54
N LEU A 41 -4.06 32.35 -9.01
CA LEU A 41 -4.23 31.05 -9.64
C LEU A 41 -5.70 30.71 -9.89
N ASP A 42 -6.57 30.95 -8.92
CA ASP A 42 -8.01 30.68 -9.01
C ASP A 42 -8.67 31.43 -10.17
N GLN A 43 -8.29 32.71 -10.35
CA GLN A 43 -8.79 33.53 -11.44
C GLN A 43 -8.26 33.08 -12.81
N LYS A 44 -7.02 32.60 -12.85
CA LYS A 44 -6.41 32.07 -14.07
C LYS A 44 -7.03 30.75 -14.49
N ILE A 45 -7.26 29.83 -13.55
CA ILE A 45 -7.86 28.51 -13.82
C ILE A 45 -9.22 28.66 -14.47
N GLN A 46 -10.05 29.60 -14.05
CA GLN A 46 -11.36 29.84 -14.65
C GLN A 46 -11.29 30.19 -16.15
N ARG A 47 -10.16 30.76 -16.60
CA ARG A 47 -9.93 31.15 -18.00
C ARG A 47 -9.17 30.09 -18.81
N TRP A 48 -8.67 29.05 -18.17
CA TRP A 48 -7.85 28.02 -18.82
C TRP A 48 -8.64 26.89 -19.47
N GLY A 49 -9.96 26.85 -19.29
CA GLY A 49 -10.80 25.76 -19.78
C GLY A 49 -10.60 25.46 -21.24
N ASP A 50 -10.71 26.50 -22.10
CA ASP A 50 -10.56 26.35 -23.55
C ASP A 50 -9.13 25.99 -23.96
N ALA A 51 -8.13 26.58 -23.30
CA ALA A 51 -6.73 26.27 -23.55
C ALA A 51 -6.39 24.82 -23.15
N LEU A 52 -6.91 24.35 -21.99
CA LEU A 52 -6.75 22.97 -21.54
C LEU A 52 -7.43 21.99 -22.49
N LEU A 53 -8.68 22.28 -22.91
CA LEU A 53 -9.38 21.45 -23.88
C LEU A 53 -8.62 21.36 -25.21
N THR A 54 -8.13 22.49 -25.71
CA THR A 54 -7.31 22.53 -26.94
C THR A 54 -6.04 21.68 -26.77
N TYR A 55 -5.31 21.82 -25.65
CA TYR A 55 -4.14 21.01 -25.35
C TYR A 55 -4.44 19.51 -25.27
N MET A 56 -5.55 19.15 -24.64
CA MET A 56 -5.99 17.74 -24.55
C MET A 56 -6.34 17.16 -25.92
N LEU A 57 -7.03 17.91 -26.78
CA LEU A 57 -7.44 17.44 -28.11
C LEU A 57 -6.25 17.39 -29.09
N THR A 58 -5.41 18.40 -29.13
CA THR A 58 -4.30 18.47 -30.09
C THR A 58 -3.06 17.71 -29.66
N GLY A 59 -2.75 17.68 -28.38
CA GLY A 59 -1.55 17.02 -27.85
C GLY A 59 -1.85 15.66 -27.21
N GLY A 60 -2.79 15.64 -26.28
CA GLY A 60 -3.11 14.46 -25.49
C GLY A 60 -3.78 13.36 -26.31
N TYR A 61 -4.85 13.70 -27.02
CA TYR A 61 -5.61 12.75 -27.83
C TYR A 61 -4.79 12.15 -28.96
N GLN A 62 -4.10 12.99 -29.75
CA GLN A 62 -3.25 12.51 -30.86
C GLN A 62 -2.15 11.57 -30.39
N ARG A 63 -1.54 11.86 -29.22
CA ARG A 63 -0.52 11.00 -28.62
C ARG A 63 -1.13 9.67 -28.17
N ALA A 64 -2.30 9.71 -27.53
CA ALA A 64 -3.00 8.51 -27.09
C ALA A 64 -3.45 7.63 -28.25
N GLU A 65 -3.89 8.24 -29.37
CA GLU A 65 -4.27 7.52 -30.61
C GLU A 65 -3.08 6.84 -31.26
N THR A 66 -1.91 7.49 -31.28
CA THR A 66 -0.71 6.98 -31.95
C THR A 66 0.02 5.94 -31.10
N HIS A 67 0.13 6.16 -29.80
CA HIS A 67 0.96 5.36 -28.89
C HIS A 67 0.19 4.58 -27.85
N GLY A 68 -1.14 4.75 -27.75
CA GLY A 68 -1.96 4.22 -26.69
C GLY A 68 -1.81 4.96 -25.36
N LEU A 69 -2.58 4.54 -24.36
CA LEU A 69 -2.50 5.08 -23.00
C LEU A 69 -1.48 4.24 -22.21
N HIS A 70 -0.29 4.76 -22.04
CA HIS A 70 0.76 4.14 -21.24
C HIS A 70 0.90 4.84 -19.89
N ILE A 71 0.93 4.06 -18.83
CA ILE A 71 1.24 4.58 -17.50
C ILE A 71 2.76 4.82 -17.43
N PRO A 72 3.22 6.05 -17.12
CA PRO A 72 4.64 6.32 -16.97
C PRO A 72 5.31 5.45 -15.92
N THR A 73 6.58 5.08 -16.14
CA THR A 73 7.34 4.24 -15.20
C THR A 73 7.40 4.85 -13.79
N SER A 74 7.53 6.17 -13.68
CA SER A 74 7.52 6.88 -12.40
C SER A 74 6.21 6.64 -11.61
N VAL A 75 5.07 6.66 -12.29
CA VAL A 75 3.75 6.41 -11.71
C VAL A 75 3.60 4.94 -11.28
N THR A 76 4.12 4.02 -12.10
CA THR A 76 4.13 2.58 -11.76
C THR A 76 4.98 2.31 -10.52
N LEU A 77 6.17 2.91 -10.44
CA LEU A 77 7.05 2.77 -9.28
C LEU A 77 6.39 3.33 -8.02
N THR A 78 5.91 4.57 -8.06
CA THR A 78 5.22 5.19 -6.90
C THR A 78 4.00 4.38 -6.46
N THR A 79 3.24 3.84 -7.40
CA THR A 79 2.08 3.00 -7.07
C THR A 79 2.51 1.68 -6.42
N SER A 80 3.62 1.08 -6.87
CA SER A 80 4.15 -0.15 -6.28
C SER A 80 4.72 0.08 -4.87
N GLU A 81 5.40 1.20 -4.66
CA GLU A 81 5.87 1.62 -3.33
C GLU A 81 4.69 1.81 -2.37
N TYR A 82 3.68 2.55 -2.78
CA TYR A 82 2.47 2.75 -1.98
C TYR A 82 1.74 1.44 -1.66
N ARG A 83 1.70 0.50 -2.61
CA ARG A 83 1.13 -0.83 -2.37
C ARG A 83 1.92 -1.58 -1.31
N THR A 84 3.26 -1.55 -1.38
CA THR A 84 4.13 -2.21 -0.41
C THR A 84 3.96 -1.60 0.98
N GLU A 85 3.95 -0.28 1.10
CA GLU A 85 3.72 0.44 2.37
C GLU A 85 2.33 0.19 2.97
N SER A 86 1.36 -0.21 2.15
CA SER A 86 0.00 -0.52 2.60
C SER A 86 -0.21 -2.01 2.90
N ASP A 87 0.78 -2.87 2.68
CA ASP A 87 0.66 -4.31 2.90
C ASP A 87 1.06 -4.73 4.33
N PHE A 88 0.18 -4.43 5.27
CA PHE A 88 0.37 -4.80 6.68
C PHE A 88 0.44 -6.32 6.92
N TYR A 89 -0.01 -7.17 6.01
CA TYR A 89 0.18 -8.61 6.12
C TYR A 89 1.64 -8.99 5.89
N HIS A 90 2.27 -8.34 4.90
CA HIS A 90 3.69 -8.52 4.62
C HIS A 90 4.54 -8.04 5.79
N ASP A 91 4.21 -6.87 6.35
CA ASP A 91 4.93 -6.29 7.49
C ASP A 91 4.84 -7.20 8.71
N TYR A 92 3.63 -7.65 9.06
CA TYR A 92 3.45 -8.61 10.15
C TYR A 92 4.26 -9.89 9.93
N PHE A 93 4.21 -10.45 8.71
CA PHE A 93 4.94 -11.68 8.41
C PHE A 93 6.44 -11.51 8.61
N ASN A 94 7.00 -10.41 8.14
CA ASN A 94 8.44 -10.13 8.26
C ASN A 94 8.86 -9.82 9.71
N GLU A 95 8.03 -9.11 10.47
CA GLU A 95 8.35 -8.72 11.83
C GLU A 95 8.14 -9.85 12.85
N ARG A 96 7.11 -10.68 12.65
CA ARG A 96 6.63 -11.60 13.66
C ARG A 96 6.80 -13.07 13.34
N ILE A 97 6.96 -13.44 12.08
CA ILE A 97 7.09 -14.84 11.68
C ILE A 97 8.55 -15.17 11.41
N VAL A 98 9.11 -16.05 12.22
CA VAL A 98 10.47 -16.53 12.05
C VAL A 98 10.45 -17.86 11.31
N LYS A 99 11.17 -17.92 10.19
CA LYS A 99 11.42 -19.20 9.50
C LYS A 99 12.45 -20.00 10.26
N THR A 100 12.15 -21.25 10.57
CA THR A 100 13.04 -22.13 11.32
C THR A 100 13.34 -23.38 10.51
N THR A 101 14.50 -23.99 10.76
CA THR A 101 14.88 -25.28 10.19
C THR A 101 14.51 -26.44 11.12
N VAL A 102 13.94 -26.15 12.30
CA VAL A 102 13.55 -27.14 13.29
C VAL A 102 12.20 -27.76 12.89
N PRO A 103 12.14 -29.08 12.60
CA PRO A 103 10.93 -29.73 12.10
C PRO A 103 9.76 -29.74 13.09
N THR A 104 10.04 -29.52 14.39
CA THR A 104 9.04 -29.47 15.45
C THR A 104 8.35 -28.12 15.60
N ASP A 105 8.97 -27.06 15.04
CA ASP A 105 8.40 -25.72 15.13
C ASP A 105 7.16 -25.59 14.26
N ARG A 106 6.10 -25.14 14.89
CA ARG A 106 4.77 -25.03 14.28
C ARG A 106 4.08 -23.75 14.70
N VAL A 107 3.39 -23.14 13.77
CA VAL A 107 2.49 -22.02 14.02
C VAL A 107 1.06 -22.44 13.72
N THR A 108 0.20 -22.42 14.75
CA THR A 108 -1.22 -22.65 14.54
C THR A 108 -1.92 -21.39 14.08
N TRP A 109 -2.97 -21.54 13.27
CA TRP A 109 -3.78 -20.39 12.87
C TRP A 109 -4.32 -19.60 14.07
N VAL A 110 -4.69 -20.29 15.13
CA VAL A 110 -5.26 -19.65 16.33
C VAL A 110 -4.23 -18.73 16.98
N ASN A 111 -3.01 -19.23 17.21
CA ASN A 111 -1.94 -18.46 17.82
C ASN A 111 -1.52 -17.28 16.93
N MET A 112 -1.39 -17.54 15.63
CA MET A 112 -1.03 -16.49 14.68
C MET A 112 -2.10 -15.38 14.62
N TRP A 113 -3.38 -15.73 14.63
CA TRP A 113 -4.45 -14.74 14.64
C TRP A 113 -4.46 -13.88 15.91
N VAL A 114 -4.21 -14.47 17.06
CA VAL A 114 -4.12 -13.73 18.34
C VAL A 114 -2.93 -12.78 18.30
N ASP A 115 -1.76 -13.24 17.87
CA ASP A 115 -0.56 -12.41 17.76
C ASP A 115 -0.74 -11.30 16.72
N PHE A 116 -1.28 -11.63 15.54
CA PHE A 116 -1.60 -10.64 14.50
C PHE A 116 -2.57 -9.58 14.99
N TYR A 117 -3.62 -9.98 15.71
CA TYR A 117 -4.60 -9.05 16.28
C TYR A 117 -3.94 -8.03 17.22
N HIS A 118 -3.09 -8.51 18.14
CA HIS A 118 -2.39 -7.62 19.08
C HIS A 118 -1.36 -6.73 18.38
N TRP A 119 -0.61 -7.29 17.42
CA TRP A 119 0.34 -6.52 16.61
C TRP A 119 -0.38 -5.44 15.80
N PHE A 120 -1.45 -5.80 15.10
CA PHE A 120 -2.22 -4.86 14.27
C PHE A 120 -2.76 -3.69 15.09
N ARG A 121 -3.34 -3.98 16.27
CA ARG A 121 -3.87 -2.94 17.16
C ARG A 121 -2.80 -2.00 17.67
N ARG A 122 -1.60 -2.47 17.90
CA ARG A 122 -0.46 -1.66 18.36
C ARG A 122 0.09 -0.78 17.25
N SER A 123 0.18 -1.29 16.02
CA SER A 123 0.82 -0.61 14.89
C SER A 123 -0.16 0.26 14.09
N HIS A 124 -1.42 -0.14 13.98
CA HIS A 124 -2.43 0.48 13.11
C HIS A 124 -3.67 0.99 13.87
N GLY A 125 -3.73 0.80 15.18
CA GLY A 125 -4.86 1.24 16.00
C GLY A 125 -6.06 0.31 15.97
N HIS A 126 -7.24 0.85 16.30
CA HIS A 126 -8.47 0.05 16.46
C HIS A 126 -9.35 0.04 15.21
N GLU A 127 -9.11 0.92 14.26
CA GLU A 127 -9.91 1.03 13.06
C GLU A 127 -9.41 0.06 11.99
N HIS A 128 -10.36 -0.50 11.24
CA HIS A 128 -10.07 -1.31 10.04
C HIS A 128 -9.35 -2.64 10.24
N LEU A 129 -9.53 -3.30 11.38
CA LEU A 129 -9.05 -4.68 11.55
C LEU A 129 -9.66 -5.59 10.46
N PRO A 130 -8.83 -6.33 9.69
CA PRO A 130 -9.33 -7.21 8.64
C PRO A 130 -10.12 -8.40 9.22
N LYS A 131 -11.04 -8.92 8.43
CA LYS A 131 -11.81 -10.09 8.83
C LYS A 131 -10.91 -11.33 8.93
N LYS A 132 -11.11 -12.11 9.97
CA LYS A 132 -10.33 -13.33 10.25
C LYS A 132 -10.24 -14.28 9.06
N VAL A 133 -11.32 -14.42 8.28
CA VAL A 133 -11.36 -15.28 7.09
C VAL A 133 -10.50 -14.74 5.95
N GLU A 134 -10.52 -13.43 5.74
CA GLU A 134 -9.71 -12.75 4.71
C GLU A 134 -8.22 -12.84 5.05
N ALA A 135 -7.87 -12.53 6.29
CA ALA A 135 -6.51 -12.64 6.78
C ALA A 135 -5.95 -14.07 6.59
N ARG A 136 -6.74 -15.09 6.93
CA ARG A 136 -6.33 -16.49 6.75
C ARG A 136 -6.02 -16.81 5.29
N LYS A 137 -6.93 -16.44 4.36
CA LYS A 137 -6.72 -16.66 2.93
C LYS A 137 -5.46 -15.97 2.42
N ARG A 138 -5.20 -14.75 2.90
CA ARG A 138 -4.05 -13.96 2.50
C ARG A 138 -2.75 -14.64 2.92
N PHE A 139 -2.64 -15.02 4.19
CA PHE A 139 -1.48 -15.73 4.70
C PHE A 139 -1.26 -17.08 4.00
N GLU A 140 -2.31 -17.87 3.77
CA GLU A 140 -2.22 -19.15 3.06
C GLU A 140 -1.68 -19.01 1.63
N LEU A 141 -2.11 -17.98 0.90
CA LEU A 141 -1.78 -17.82 -0.52
C LEU A 141 -0.43 -17.11 -0.74
N GLU A 142 -0.15 -16.07 0.03
CA GLU A 142 0.98 -15.18 -0.28
C GLU A 142 2.22 -15.47 0.55
N HIS A 143 2.05 -15.79 1.82
CA HIS A 143 3.18 -15.94 2.73
C HIS A 143 3.60 -17.39 2.94
N PHE A 144 2.64 -18.29 3.17
CA PHE A 144 2.95 -19.71 3.36
C PHE A 144 2.92 -20.53 2.08
N LYS A 145 2.35 -19.99 0.99
CA LYS A 145 2.26 -20.59 -0.35
C LYS A 145 1.57 -21.96 -0.39
N HIS A 146 0.84 -22.35 0.66
CA HIS A 146 0.06 -23.56 0.72
C HIS A 146 -1.08 -23.44 1.72
N LYS A 147 -2.12 -24.20 1.44
CA LYS A 147 -3.30 -24.24 2.31
C LYS A 147 -2.99 -25.04 3.59
N LEU A 148 -3.51 -24.54 4.67
CA LEU A 148 -3.45 -25.18 5.96
C LEU A 148 -4.34 -26.43 5.99
N LYS A 149 -3.75 -27.63 5.97
CA LYS A 149 -4.49 -28.89 6.01
C LYS A 149 -4.86 -29.31 7.43
N SER A 150 -3.95 -29.11 8.38
CA SER A 150 -4.07 -29.53 9.78
C SER A 150 -4.32 -28.40 10.78
N GLY A 151 -4.50 -27.18 10.33
CA GLY A 151 -4.58 -26.01 11.21
C GLY A 151 -3.22 -25.45 11.63
N GLU A 152 -2.11 -25.97 11.08
CA GLU A 152 -0.75 -25.62 11.48
C GLU A 152 0.18 -25.46 10.26
N TRP A 153 1.14 -24.55 10.36
CA TRP A 153 2.27 -24.42 9.43
C TRP A 153 3.56 -24.85 10.12
N THR A 154 4.28 -25.76 9.52
CA THR A 154 5.57 -26.26 10.03
C THR A 154 6.74 -25.45 9.45
N GLY A 155 7.84 -25.38 10.20
CA GLY A 155 9.03 -24.62 9.81
C GLY A 155 8.90 -23.12 10.07
N PHE A 156 7.97 -22.74 10.94
CA PHE A 156 7.76 -21.35 11.37
C PHE A 156 7.55 -21.29 12.87
N SER A 157 7.99 -20.20 13.48
CA SER A 157 7.73 -19.89 14.89
C SER A 157 7.27 -18.46 15.05
N LEU A 158 6.50 -18.23 16.12
CA LEU A 158 6.21 -16.89 16.63
C LEU A 158 7.21 -16.58 17.73
N PRO A 159 7.69 -15.32 17.86
CA PRO A 159 8.47 -14.92 19.03
C PRO A 159 7.67 -15.26 20.27
N SER A 160 8.30 -15.95 21.21
CA SER A 160 7.68 -16.25 22.49
C SER A 160 7.20 -14.94 23.12
N HIS A 161 5.92 -14.79 23.33
CA HIS A 161 5.44 -13.78 24.25
C HIS A 161 6.14 -14.09 25.58
N CYS A 162 7.05 -13.22 26.01
CA CYS A 162 7.36 -13.16 27.42
C CYS A 162 5.99 -13.05 28.10
N SER A 163 5.58 -14.11 28.77
CA SER A 163 4.46 -14.09 29.67
C SER A 163 4.72 -12.93 30.60
N ALA A 164 4.04 -11.81 30.36
CA ALA A 164 3.93 -10.79 31.38
C ALA A 164 3.20 -11.51 32.52
N ALA A 165 4.01 -12.01 33.44
CA ALA A 165 3.55 -12.51 34.70
C ALA A 165 2.79 -11.38 35.40
N ASN A 166 1.60 -11.73 35.84
CA ASN A 166 0.78 -11.10 36.88
C ASN A 166 0.39 -9.65 36.70
#